data_531469832ae97f84e6e601390ece0a35
#
_entry.id   531469832ae97f84e6e601390ece0a35
#
_cell.length_a   1.000
_cell.length_b   1.000
_cell.length_c   1.000
_cell.angle_alpha   90.00
_cell.angle_beta   90.00
_cell.angle_gamma   90.00
#
_symmetry.space_group_name_H-M   'P 1'
#
loop_
_entity.id
_entity.type
_entity.pdbx_description
1 polymer ?
#
loop_
_entity_poly.entity_id
_entity_poly.type
_entity_poly.pdbx_seq_one_letter_code
_entity_poly.pdbx_strand_id
1 'polypeptide(L)'
;TRQHPVMVSAAISGTLAACGIMFFRMVVLIGVIEPALLSTFGGAMMIAGILLLGMALWRQRQITSAENNDRTIEAMAPFDLGTAFSFAAFLAVMAVLVPAAKQWLGTSGIFVLSTISGLADVDAILVSLARLHSTEGLTTNVAAVALGLATLSNMLSKATIAWMTGGAQFGRAIIFGYTIAMIGAGVALALSLSFM
;
A
#
# COMPACT_ATOMS: atom_id res chain seq x y z
N THR A 1 11.99 -25.53 -13.81
CA THR A 1 13.10 -24.66 -13.35
C THR A 1 13.08 -24.63 -11.83
N ARG A 2 14.05 -25.26 -11.16
CA ARG A 2 14.22 -25.21 -9.69
C ARG A 2 14.61 -23.78 -9.34
N GLN A 3 13.68 -23.01 -8.81
CA GLN A 3 13.99 -21.71 -8.25
C GLN A 3 14.94 -21.92 -7.06
N HIS A 4 16.11 -21.27 -7.07
CA HIS A 4 17.06 -21.33 -5.95
C HIS A 4 16.37 -20.75 -4.70
N PRO A 5 16.31 -21.47 -3.57
CA PRO A 5 15.56 -21.06 -2.36
C PRO A 5 15.98 -19.67 -1.85
N VAL A 6 17.25 -19.31 -2.04
CA VAL A 6 17.82 -18.02 -1.65
C VAL A 6 17.22 -16.87 -2.47
N MET A 7 17.07 -17.05 -3.80
CA MET A 7 16.47 -16.03 -4.66
C MET A 7 14.99 -15.79 -4.30
N VAL A 8 14.25 -16.85 -3.97
CA VAL A 8 12.85 -16.73 -3.54
C VAL A 8 12.75 -15.95 -2.23
N SER A 9 13.62 -16.25 -1.27
CA SER A 9 13.64 -15.55 0.03
C SER A 9 14.04 -14.08 -0.11
N ALA A 10 14.99 -13.76 -0.97
CA ALA A 10 15.40 -12.38 -1.27
C ALA A 10 14.23 -11.60 -1.95
N ALA A 11 13.55 -12.23 -2.90
CA ALA A 11 12.39 -11.62 -3.55
C ALA A 11 11.23 -11.36 -2.56
N ILE A 12 10.96 -12.29 -1.61
CA ILE A 12 9.97 -12.09 -0.55
C ILE A 12 10.36 -10.89 0.32
N SER A 13 11.60 -10.84 0.78
CA SER A 13 12.11 -9.73 1.61
C SER A 13 11.98 -8.39 0.87
N GLY A 14 12.40 -8.31 -0.40
CA GLY A 14 12.28 -7.10 -1.22
C GLY A 14 10.83 -6.66 -1.42
N THR A 15 9.91 -7.59 -1.69
CA THR A 15 8.49 -7.29 -1.87
C THR A 15 7.85 -6.76 -0.58
N LEU A 16 8.13 -7.38 0.56
CA LEU A 16 7.65 -6.92 1.86
C LEU A 16 8.22 -5.54 2.22
N ALA A 17 9.51 -5.31 1.95
CA ALA A 17 10.15 -4.01 2.17
C ALA A 17 9.53 -2.91 1.31
N ALA A 18 9.32 -3.16 0.01
CA ALA A 18 8.68 -2.21 -0.89
C ALA A 18 7.27 -1.84 -0.43
N CYS A 19 6.48 -2.82 0.04
CA CYS A 19 5.15 -2.54 0.59
C CYS A 19 5.21 -1.80 1.93
N GLY A 20 6.20 -2.10 2.78
CA GLY A 20 6.42 -1.34 4.01
C GLY A 20 6.71 0.14 3.74
N ILE A 21 7.59 0.42 2.77
CA ILE A 21 7.92 1.79 2.34
C ILE A 21 6.68 2.50 1.77
N MET A 22 5.82 1.79 1.04
CA MET A 22 4.56 2.36 0.53
C MET A 22 3.71 2.95 1.67
N PHE A 23 3.59 2.26 2.81
CA PHE A 23 2.82 2.79 3.95
C PHE A 23 3.43 4.07 4.54
N PHE A 24 4.74 4.15 4.65
CA PHE A 24 5.40 5.39 5.09
C PHE A 24 5.17 6.53 4.10
N ARG A 25 5.21 6.26 2.79
CA ARG A 25 4.87 7.24 1.76
C ARG A 25 3.43 7.75 1.92
N MET A 26 2.47 6.88 2.22
CA MET A 26 1.09 7.26 2.49
C MET A 26 0.98 8.22 3.70
N VAL A 27 1.72 7.95 4.77
CA VAL A 27 1.79 8.85 5.95
C VAL A 27 2.29 10.23 5.55
N VAL A 28 3.36 10.30 4.77
CA VAL A 28 3.91 11.57 4.27
C VAL A 28 2.90 12.31 3.40
N LEU A 29 2.25 11.62 2.46
CA LEU A 29 1.25 12.23 1.58
C LEU A 29 0.06 12.80 2.37
N ILE A 30 -0.48 12.04 3.33
CA ILE A 30 -1.56 12.54 4.21
C ILE A 30 -1.07 13.74 5.01
N GLY A 31 0.12 13.66 5.59
CA GLY A 31 0.67 14.76 6.41
C GLY A 31 0.86 16.06 5.64
N VAL A 32 1.13 15.98 4.35
CA VAL A 32 1.30 17.16 3.47
C VAL A 32 -0.04 17.71 2.98
N ILE A 33 -1.00 16.83 2.61
CA ILE A 33 -2.25 17.24 1.96
C ILE A 33 -3.33 17.59 2.97
N GLU A 34 -3.50 16.75 4.01
CA GLU A 34 -4.56 16.90 5.01
C GLU A 34 -4.08 16.36 6.37
N PRO A 35 -3.30 17.19 7.11
CA PRO A 35 -2.73 16.79 8.41
C PRO A 35 -3.79 16.36 9.45
N ALA A 36 -5.02 16.83 9.33
CA ALA A 36 -6.10 16.43 10.23
C ALA A 36 -6.38 14.92 10.19
N LEU A 37 -6.21 14.29 9.03
CA LEU A 37 -6.37 12.85 8.87
C LEU A 37 -5.21 12.04 9.48
N LEU A 38 -4.08 12.67 9.77
CA LEU A 38 -2.90 11.99 10.28
C LEU A 38 -3.14 11.39 11.68
N SER A 39 -3.94 12.06 12.50
CA SER A 39 -4.32 11.57 13.84
C SER A 39 -5.08 10.24 13.76
N THR A 40 -5.89 10.05 12.72
CA THR A 40 -6.70 8.84 12.55
C THR A 40 -5.93 7.74 11.81
N PHE A 41 -5.26 8.09 10.71
CA PHE A 41 -4.65 7.10 9.81
C PHE A 41 -3.16 6.87 10.06
N GLY A 42 -2.45 7.89 10.57
CA GLY A 42 -0.99 7.86 10.67
C GLY A 42 -0.50 6.69 11.50
N GLY A 43 -1.10 6.43 12.66
CA GLY A 43 -0.75 5.32 13.54
C GLY A 43 -0.95 3.95 12.87
N ALA A 44 -2.09 3.75 12.21
CA ALA A 44 -2.40 2.50 11.51
C ALA A 44 -1.42 2.21 10.37
N MET A 45 -1.12 3.23 9.56
CA MET A 45 -0.17 3.10 8.44
C MET A 45 1.26 2.88 8.92
N MET A 46 1.69 3.59 9.99
CA MET A 46 3.00 3.38 10.60
C MET A 46 3.16 1.96 11.12
N ILE A 47 2.17 1.41 11.81
CA ILE A 47 2.20 0.03 12.32
C ILE A 47 2.28 -0.97 11.16
N ALA A 48 1.48 -0.81 10.11
CA ALA A 48 1.56 -1.67 8.92
C ALA A 48 2.96 -1.63 8.28
N GLY A 49 3.51 -0.43 8.09
CA GLY A 49 4.85 -0.22 7.54
C GLY A 49 5.95 -0.87 8.38
N ILE A 50 5.91 -0.65 9.70
CA ILE A 50 6.88 -1.23 10.65
C ILE A 50 6.81 -2.77 10.65
N LEU A 51 5.61 -3.35 10.66
CA LEU A 51 5.43 -4.80 10.64
C LEU A 51 5.99 -5.41 9.34
N LEU A 52 5.71 -4.81 8.19
CA LEU A 52 6.21 -5.30 6.89
C LEU A 52 7.73 -5.16 6.79
N LEU A 53 8.31 -4.03 7.20
CA LEU A 53 9.76 -3.85 7.21
C LEU A 53 10.44 -4.78 8.22
N GLY A 54 9.86 -4.95 9.41
CA GLY A 54 10.37 -5.87 10.41
C GLY A 54 10.44 -7.31 9.90
N MET A 55 9.37 -7.77 9.22
CA MET A 55 9.36 -9.10 8.59
C MET A 55 10.34 -9.21 7.43
N ALA A 56 10.50 -8.16 6.62
CA ALA A 56 11.47 -8.11 5.54
C ALA A 56 12.90 -8.24 6.08
N LEU A 57 13.25 -7.45 7.09
CA LEU A 57 14.57 -7.47 7.73
C LEU A 57 14.86 -8.81 8.44
N TRP A 58 13.85 -9.36 9.12
CA TRP A 58 14.00 -10.67 9.77
C TRP A 58 14.32 -11.77 8.76
N ARG A 59 13.60 -11.80 7.62
CA ARG A 59 13.89 -12.75 6.54
C ARG A 59 15.25 -12.53 5.90
N GLN A 60 15.62 -11.27 5.69
CA GLN A 60 16.93 -10.93 5.10
C GLN A 60 18.10 -11.42 5.99
N ARG A 61 17.99 -11.27 7.31
CA ARG A 61 19.00 -11.78 8.25
C ARG A 61 19.17 -13.29 8.15
N GLN A 62 18.11 -14.05 7.92
CA GLN A 62 18.18 -15.51 7.75
C GLN A 62 18.93 -15.91 6.46
N ILE A 63 18.85 -15.09 5.41
CA ILE A 63 19.56 -15.32 4.14
C ILE A 63 21.06 -15.02 4.30
N THR A 64 21.39 -13.87 4.89
CA THR A 64 22.79 -13.44 5.07
C THR A 64 23.59 -14.39 5.96
N SER A 65 22.93 -15.08 6.89
CA SER A 65 23.56 -16.12 7.72
C SER A 65 23.88 -17.40 6.94
N ALA A 66 23.29 -17.59 5.76
CA ALA A 66 23.45 -18.81 4.95
C ALA A 66 24.42 -18.65 3.77
N GLU A 67 24.80 -17.44 3.36
CA GLU A 67 25.63 -17.22 2.19
C GLU A 67 26.46 -15.93 2.29
N ASN A 68 27.77 -16.11 2.47
CA ASN A 68 28.80 -15.07 2.25
C ASN A 68 29.15 -15.09 0.74
N ASN A 69 28.36 -14.45 -0.11
CA ASN A 69 28.78 -14.30 -1.50
C ASN A 69 28.29 -12.95 -2.08
N ASP A 70 29.28 -12.14 -2.45
CA ASP A 70 29.17 -10.88 -3.19
C ASP A 70 28.34 -11.06 -4.46
N ARG A 71 27.10 -10.56 -4.46
CA ARG A 71 26.37 -10.26 -5.69
C ARG A 71 25.92 -8.83 -5.66
N THR A 72 26.59 -8.00 -6.39
CA THR A 72 26.17 -6.66 -6.77
C THR A 72 24.81 -6.77 -7.50
N ILE A 73 23.77 -6.24 -6.87
CA ILE A 73 22.48 -6.01 -7.54
C ILE A 73 22.69 -4.85 -8.49
N GLU A 74 22.66 -5.09 -9.79
CA GLU A 74 22.58 -4.00 -10.77
C GLU A 74 21.33 -3.17 -10.47
N ALA A 75 21.55 -1.93 -10.04
CA ALA A 75 20.48 -0.96 -9.85
C ALA A 75 19.89 -0.63 -11.23
N MET A 76 18.66 -1.08 -11.48
CA MET A 76 17.91 -0.61 -12.65
C MET A 76 17.78 0.90 -12.58
N ALA A 77 17.93 1.57 -13.74
CA ALA A 77 17.84 3.02 -13.86
C ALA A 77 16.55 3.55 -13.22
N PRO A 78 16.63 4.47 -12.25
CA PRO A 78 15.50 4.79 -11.37
C PRO A 78 14.41 5.68 -11.98
N PHE A 79 14.61 6.20 -13.22
CA PHE A 79 13.69 7.16 -13.81
C PHE A 79 13.33 6.80 -15.25
N ASP A 80 12.12 6.24 -15.42
CA ASP A 80 11.47 6.17 -16.72
C ASP A 80 10.40 7.28 -16.78
N LEU A 81 10.63 8.27 -17.67
CA LEU A 81 9.68 9.39 -17.91
C LEU A 81 8.31 8.88 -18.35
N GLY A 82 8.25 7.78 -19.11
CA GLY A 82 6.98 7.17 -19.54
C GLY A 82 6.14 6.72 -18.35
N THR A 83 6.75 6.06 -17.38
CA THR A 83 6.10 5.65 -16.13
C THR A 83 5.64 6.87 -15.32
N ALA A 84 6.46 7.92 -15.24
CA ALA A 84 6.10 9.15 -14.52
C ALA A 84 4.89 9.87 -15.17
N PHE A 85 4.85 9.97 -16.49
CA PHE A 85 3.72 10.55 -17.23
C PHE A 85 2.44 9.71 -17.08
N SER A 86 2.54 8.39 -17.16
CA SER A 86 1.41 7.48 -16.96
C SER A 86 0.83 7.63 -15.56
N PHE A 87 1.68 7.75 -14.55
CA PHE A 87 1.25 7.97 -13.17
C PHE A 87 0.59 9.33 -12.98
N ALA A 88 1.17 10.41 -13.55
CA ALA A 88 0.59 11.74 -13.51
C ALA A 88 -0.79 11.79 -14.19
N ALA A 89 -0.94 11.16 -15.35
CA ALA A 89 -2.21 11.03 -16.05
C ALA A 89 -3.24 10.27 -15.20
N PHE A 90 -2.85 9.18 -14.56
CA PHE A 90 -3.71 8.42 -13.65
C PHE A 90 -4.18 9.26 -12.46
N LEU A 91 -3.28 10.04 -11.84
CA LEU A 91 -3.63 10.99 -10.78
C LEU A 91 -4.63 12.04 -11.26
N ALA A 92 -4.43 12.62 -12.46
CA ALA A 92 -5.32 13.60 -13.03
C ALA A 92 -6.73 13.03 -13.29
N VAL A 93 -6.81 11.81 -13.81
CA VAL A 93 -8.08 11.09 -14.01
C VAL A 93 -8.77 10.86 -12.67
N MET A 94 -8.08 10.38 -11.65
CA MET A 94 -8.64 10.15 -10.32
C MET A 94 -9.11 11.44 -9.64
N ALA A 95 -8.40 12.56 -9.82
CA ALA A 95 -8.80 13.86 -9.29
C ALA A 95 -10.15 14.35 -9.82
N VAL A 96 -10.56 13.89 -11.00
CA VAL A 96 -11.88 14.19 -11.60
C VAL A 96 -12.91 13.10 -11.25
N LEU A 97 -12.53 11.83 -11.34
CA LEU A 97 -13.47 10.72 -11.15
C LEU A 97 -13.97 10.58 -9.71
N VAL A 98 -13.14 10.88 -8.69
CA VAL A 98 -13.55 10.70 -7.29
C VAL A 98 -14.64 11.71 -6.89
N PRO A 99 -14.51 13.02 -7.16
CA PRO A 99 -15.61 13.96 -6.93
C PRO A 99 -16.86 13.66 -7.77
N ALA A 100 -16.70 13.27 -9.04
CA ALA A 100 -17.82 12.88 -9.89
C ALA A 100 -18.57 11.66 -9.35
N ALA A 101 -17.86 10.63 -8.89
CA ALA A 101 -18.46 9.46 -8.28
C ALA A 101 -19.24 9.81 -7.00
N LYS A 102 -18.72 10.75 -6.19
CA LYS A 102 -19.43 11.28 -5.02
C LYS A 102 -20.72 11.98 -5.42
N GLN A 103 -20.70 12.81 -6.47
CA GLN A 103 -21.89 13.53 -6.92
C GLN A 103 -22.96 12.60 -7.50
N TRP A 104 -22.58 11.59 -8.28
CA TRP A 104 -23.56 10.74 -9.01
C TRP A 104 -24.04 9.56 -8.19
N LEU A 105 -23.19 8.95 -7.39
CA LEU A 105 -23.45 7.70 -6.66
C LEU A 105 -23.32 7.85 -5.13
N GLY A 106 -23.02 9.06 -4.67
CA GLY A 106 -22.81 9.33 -3.25
C GLY A 106 -21.65 8.54 -2.66
N THR A 107 -21.77 8.14 -1.40
CA THR A 107 -20.73 7.40 -0.67
C THR A 107 -20.41 6.04 -1.32
N SER A 108 -21.39 5.37 -1.91
CA SER A 108 -21.19 4.09 -2.59
C SER A 108 -20.27 4.23 -3.80
N GLY A 109 -20.36 5.34 -4.54
CA GLY A 109 -19.47 5.65 -5.65
C GLY A 109 -18.02 5.79 -5.21
N ILE A 110 -17.78 6.43 -4.08
CA ILE A 110 -16.43 6.56 -3.49
C ILE A 110 -15.87 5.18 -3.17
N PHE A 111 -16.64 4.28 -2.55
CA PHE A 111 -16.16 2.95 -2.18
C PHE A 111 -15.83 2.08 -3.39
N VAL A 112 -16.69 2.08 -4.41
CA VAL A 112 -16.45 1.34 -5.65
C VAL A 112 -15.19 1.86 -6.34
N LEU A 113 -15.06 3.19 -6.48
CA LEU A 113 -13.91 3.78 -7.14
C LEU A 113 -12.62 3.56 -6.35
N SER A 114 -12.67 3.61 -5.01
CA SER A 114 -11.52 3.30 -4.15
C SER A 114 -11.05 1.85 -4.34
N THR A 115 -11.97 0.91 -4.42
CA THR A 115 -11.65 -0.50 -4.65
C THR A 115 -11.00 -0.69 -6.02
N ILE A 116 -11.56 -0.11 -7.08
CA ILE A 116 -11.02 -0.23 -8.44
C ILE A 116 -9.66 0.47 -8.57
N SER A 117 -9.54 1.70 -8.05
CA SER A 117 -8.28 2.45 -8.06
C SER A 117 -7.19 1.73 -7.29
N GLY A 118 -7.54 1.14 -6.15
CA GLY A 118 -6.61 0.38 -5.32
C GLY A 118 -5.97 -0.81 -6.04
N LEU A 119 -6.65 -1.43 -7.01
CA LEU A 119 -6.04 -2.50 -7.83
C LEU A 119 -4.81 -2.02 -8.59
N ALA A 120 -4.82 -0.77 -9.03
CA ALA A 120 -3.70 -0.15 -9.74
C ALA A 120 -2.74 0.54 -8.76
N ASP A 121 -3.24 1.53 -8.00
CA ASP A 121 -2.43 2.28 -7.04
C ASP A 121 -3.31 2.92 -5.94
N VAL A 122 -2.79 2.94 -4.71
CA VAL A 122 -3.47 3.54 -3.55
C VAL A 122 -3.22 5.04 -3.47
N ASP A 123 -2.07 5.54 -3.95
CA ASP A 123 -1.69 6.93 -3.75
C ASP A 123 -2.64 7.90 -4.44
N ALA A 124 -3.10 7.56 -5.66
CA ALA A 124 -4.03 8.40 -6.40
C ALA A 124 -5.36 8.58 -5.67
N ILE A 125 -5.92 7.51 -5.14
CA ILE A 125 -7.18 7.58 -4.39
C ILE A 125 -6.98 8.25 -3.03
N LEU A 126 -5.84 8.02 -2.37
CA LEU A 126 -5.48 8.68 -1.11
C LEU A 126 -5.44 10.20 -1.27
N VAL A 127 -4.74 10.70 -2.30
CA VAL A 127 -4.67 12.14 -2.60
C VAL A 127 -6.05 12.71 -2.86
N SER A 128 -6.88 12.00 -3.63
CA SER A 128 -8.24 12.42 -3.94
C SER A 128 -9.14 12.45 -2.71
N LEU A 129 -9.08 11.43 -1.84
CA LEU A 129 -9.85 11.36 -0.59
C LEU A 129 -9.41 12.45 0.40
N ALA A 130 -8.11 12.69 0.54
CA ALA A 130 -7.58 13.73 1.39
C ALA A 130 -8.06 15.12 0.95
N ARG A 131 -8.03 15.40 -0.36
CA ARG A 131 -8.58 16.65 -0.91
C ARG A 131 -10.09 16.77 -0.70
N LEU A 132 -10.84 15.68 -0.93
CA LEU A 132 -12.29 15.67 -0.71
C LEU A 132 -12.66 15.93 0.77
N HIS A 133 -11.84 15.44 1.69
CA HIS A 133 -11.99 15.70 3.11
C HIS A 133 -11.80 17.19 3.42
N SER A 134 -10.72 17.79 2.90
CA SER A 134 -10.41 19.21 3.16
C SER A 134 -11.35 20.20 2.48
N THR A 135 -11.82 19.91 1.25
CA THR A 135 -12.58 20.89 0.44
C THR A 135 -14.08 20.67 0.42
N GLU A 136 -14.55 19.43 0.54
CA GLU A 136 -15.95 19.07 0.37
C GLU A 136 -16.57 18.40 1.60
N GLY A 137 -15.87 18.42 2.75
CA GLY A 137 -16.38 17.93 4.02
C GLY A 137 -16.67 16.43 4.04
N LEU A 138 -15.87 15.61 3.33
CA LEU A 138 -15.97 14.17 3.43
C LEU A 138 -15.71 13.74 4.87
N THR A 139 -16.61 12.94 5.47
CA THR A 139 -16.42 12.49 6.85
C THR A 139 -15.21 11.56 6.99
N THR A 140 -14.52 11.65 8.12
CA THR A 140 -13.35 10.80 8.43
C THR A 140 -13.67 9.31 8.31
N ASN A 141 -14.87 8.89 8.75
CA ASN A 141 -15.29 7.49 8.66
C ASN A 141 -15.41 7.00 7.21
N VAL A 142 -15.97 7.81 6.31
CA VAL A 142 -16.07 7.47 4.88
C VAL A 142 -14.67 7.41 4.26
N ALA A 143 -13.81 8.37 4.58
CA ALA A 143 -12.41 8.35 4.14
C ALA A 143 -11.68 7.10 4.64
N ALA A 144 -11.92 6.68 5.91
CA ALA A 144 -11.34 5.49 6.51
C ALA A 144 -11.71 4.22 5.75
N VAL A 145 -13.00 4.02 5.53
CA VAL A 145 -13.50 2.84 4.81
C VAL A 145 -12.99 2.82 3.37
N ALA A 146 -13.05 3.96 2.68
CA ALA A 146 -12.60 4.09 1.30
C ALA A 146 -11.10 3.78 1.15
N LEU A 147 -10.26 4.32 2.03
CA LEU A 147 -8.83 4.08 2.03
C LEU A 147 -8.49 2.65 2.43
N GLY A 148 -9.22 2.08 3.38
CA GLY A 148 -9.12 0.66 3.76
C GLY A 148 -9.42 -0.27 2.58
N LEU A 149 -10.50 -0.01 1.84
CA LEU A 149 -10.88 -0.76 0.64
C LEU A 149 -9.79 -0.65 -0.46
N ALA A 150 -9.28 0.55 -0.71
CA ALA A 150 -8.21 0.76 -1.68
C ALA A 150 -6.93 0.00 -1.29
N THR A 151 -6.54 0.06 -0.01
CA THR A 151 -5.35 -0.62 0.50
C THR A 151 -5.49 -2.14 0.42
N LEU A 152 -6.65 -2.68 0.82
CA LEU A 152 -6.95 -4.11 0.72
C LEU A 152 -6.91 -4.58 -0.74
N SER A 153 -7.54 -3.85 -1.64
CA SER A 153 -7.56 -4.14 -3.07
C SER A 153 -6.14 -4.15 -3.67
N ASN A 154 -5.31 -3.16 -3.32
CA ASN A 154 -3.90 -3.09 -3.74
C ASN A 154 -3.08 -4.27 -3.23
N MET A 155 -3.22 -4.61 -1.96
CA MET A 155 -2.52 -5.75 -1.38
C MET A 155 -2.95 -7.08 -2.00
N LEU A 156 -4.26 -7.24 -2.27
CA LEU A 156 -4.79 -8.43 -2.93
C LEU A 156 -4.27 -8.55 -4.36
N SER A 157 -4.24 -7.46 -5.13
CA SER A 157 -3.67 -7.40 -6.47
C SER A 157 -2.20 -7.82 -6.45
N LYS A 158 -1.38 -7.22 -5.58
CA LYS A 158 0.04 -7.57 -5.44
C LYS A 158 0.26 -9.01 -4.98
N ALA A 159 -0.55 -9.51 -4.06
CA ALA A 159 -0.48 -10.90 -3.60
C ALA A 159 -0.83 -11.89 -4.73
N THR A 160 -1.83 -11.55 -5.54
CA THR A 160 -2.22 -12.35 -6.71
C THR A 160 -1.09 -12.40 -7.74
N ILE A 161 -0.50 -11.25 -8.07
CA ILE A 161 0.65 -11.18 -8.98
C ILE A 161 1.82 -12.00 -8.42
N ALA A 162 2.13 -11.83 -7.14
CA ALA A 162 3.19 -12.59 -6.47
C ALA A 162 2.95 -14.10 -6.53
N TRP A 163 1.70 -14.55 -6.34
CA TRP A 163 1.34 -15.96 -6.44
C TRP A 163 1.50 -16.49 -7.87
N MET A 164 1.02 -15.74 -8.86
CA MET A 164 1.06 -16.16 -10.27
C MET A 164 2.50 -16.20 -10.82
N THR A 165 3.35 -15.25 -10.41
CA THR A 165 4.73 -15.13 -10.93
C THR A 165 5.74 -15.93 -10.13
N GLY A 166 5.61 -15.95 -8.80
CA GLY A 166 6.56 -16.57 -7.88
C GLY A 166 6.16 -17.95 -7.35
N GLY A 167 4.95 -18.42 -7.69
CA GLY A 167 4.43 -19.71 -7.25
C GLY A 167 3.90 -19.70 -5.79
N ALA A 168 3.41 -20.86 -5.37
CA ALA A 168 2.67 -20.99 -4.10
C ALA A 168 3.50 -20.65 -2.84
N GLN A 169 4.78 -20.95 -2.83
CA GLN A 169 5.65 -20.67 -1.68
C GLN A 169 5.85 -19.16 -1.51
N PHE A 170 6.11 -18.45 -2.61
CA PHE A 170 6.26 -17.01 -2.63
C PHE A 170 4.93 -16.32 -2.26
N GLY A 171 3.83 -16.71 -2.92
CA GLY A 171 2.51 -16.13 -2.66
C GLY A 171 2.04 -16.28 -1.22
N ARG A 172 2.20 -17.49 -0.62
CA ARG A 172 1.84 -17.73 0.80
C ARG A 172 2.59 -16.81 1.75
N ALA A 173 3.90 -16.63 1.52
CA ALA A 173 4.73 -15.78 2.37
C ALA A 173 4.30 -14.30 2.30
N ILE A 174 3.95 -13.81 1.10
CA ILE A 174 3.45 -12.44 0.89
C ILE A 174 2.07 -12.27 1.53
N ILE A 175 1.14 -13.20 1.30
CA ILE A 175 -0.20 -13.17 1.90
C ILE A 175 -0.10 -13.14 3.42
N PHE A 176 0.74 -13.99 4.02
CA PHE A 176 0.95 -14.03 5.47
C PHE A 176 1.44 -12.68 6.01
N GLY A 177 2.46 -12.06 5.35
CA GLY A 177 2.96 -10.75 5.72
C GLY A 177 1.89 -9.65 5.62
N TYR A 178 1.13 -9.64 4.54
CA TYR A 178 0.05 -8.67 4.34
C TYR A 178 -1.09 -8.84 5.35
N THR A 179 -1.46 -10.06 5.68
CA THR A 179 -2.49 -10.34 6.68
C THR A 179 -2.10 -9.79 8.06
N ILE A 180 -0.86 -10.04 8.49
CA ILE A 180 -0.36 -9.49 9.77
C ILE A 180 -0.37 -7.97 9.76
N ALA A 181 0.11 -7.34 8.69
CA ALA A 181 0.15 -5.88 8.56
C ALA A 181 -1.25 -5.28 8.59
N MET A 182 -2.21 -5.89 7.87
CA MET A 182 -3.59 -5.41 7.82
C MET A 182 -4.34 -5.60 9.14
N ILE A 183 -4.10 -6.70 9.86
CA ILE A 183 -4.65 -6.89 11.21
C ILE A 183 -4.09 -5.83 12.15
N GLY A 184 -2.77 -5.60 12.14
CA GLY A 184 -2.14 -4.58 12.98
C GLY A 184 -2.65 -3.17 12.68
N ALA A 185 -2.77 -2.82 11.40
CA ALA A 185 -3.33 -1.54 10.98
C ALA A 185 -4.80 -1.40 11.35
N GLY A 186 -5.60 -2.45 11.16
CA GLY A 186 -7.02 -2.46 11.52
C GLY A 186 -7.26 -2.27 13.01
N VAL A 187 -6.48 -2.93 13.86
CA VAL A 187 -6.54 -2.74 15.32
C VAL A 187 -6.16 -1.31 15.69
N ALA A 188 -5.07 -0.78 15.13
CA ALA A 188 -4.64 0.58 15.40
C ALA A 188 -5.68 1.62 14.94
N LEU A 189 -6.30 1.41 13.78
CA LEU A 189 -7.36 2.28 13.28
C LEU A 189 -8.60 2.22 14.16
N ALA A 190 -9.03 1.03 14.58
CA ALA A 190 -10.17 0.87 15.47
C ALA A 190 -9.94 1.57 16.82
N LEU A 191 -8.72 1.47 17.36
CA LEU A 191 -8.36 2.18 18.59
C LEU A 191 -8.37 3.70 18.36
N SER A 192 -7.81 4.22 17.27
CA SER A 192 -7.82 5.67 17.00
C SER A 192 -9.25 6.23 16.88
N LEU A 193 -10.15 5.48 16.26
CA LEU A 193 -11.56 5.88 16.12
C LEU A 193 -12.35 5.80 17.43
N SER A 194 -11.95 4.94 18.38
CA SER A 194 -12.60 4.83 19.69
C SER A 194 -12.22 5.93 20.67
N PHE A 195 -11.14 6.65 20.44
CA PHE A 195 -10.67 7.77 21.26
C PHE A 195 -11.04 9.16 20.70
N MET A 196 -11.70 9.23 19.55
CA MET A 196 -12.28 10.44 18.95
C MET A 196 -13.75 10.61 19.31
#